data_726c025b988775f0549a83ba3f2bfe8c
#
_entry.id   726c025b988775f0549a83ba3f2bfe8c
#
_cell.length_a   1.000
_cell.length_b   1.000
_cell.length_c   1.000
_cell.angle_alpha   90.00
_cell.angle_beta   90.00
_cell.angle_gamma   90.00
#
_symmetry.space_group_name_H-M   'P 1'
#
loop_
_entity.id
_entity.type
_entity.pdbx_description
1 polymer ?
#
loop_
_entity_poly.entity_id
_entity_poly.type
_entity_poly.pdbx_seq_one_letter_code
_entity_poly.pdbx_strand_id
1 'polypeptide(L)'
;MEAKTGEKAYNPNIGLALGSGSARGWAHIGVIHALLEIGVTPHIVCGCSAGSLVGGAYAAGYLDDLEVWLRTLTRRKVASFFDFQFRGGGLIAGERLVKFFRNEFGDVLIENLPIPYVAVATDIETGREIWFRSGSLLDAVRASISLPGIFAPVKLGNRWLIDGGVVNPIPVSVCRAVEADIVIAVNLNGGLVGRHSVQKKNDIGESIEEGNDLTSRVKKGFRNGVWT
;
A
#
# COMPACT_ATOMS: atom_id res chain seq x y z
N MET A 1 52.82 21.60 5.42
CA MET A 1 51.52 22.28 5.22
C MET A 1 50.55 21.23 4.67
N GLU A 2 49.96 20.43 5.55
CA GLU A 2 49.06 19.34 5.20
C GLU A 2 47.64 19.90 5.17
N ALA A 3 47.02 19.89 4.00
CA ALA A 3 45.60 20.21 3.82
C ALA A 3 44.77 19.03 4.30
N LYS A 4 44.18 19.14 5.50
CA LYS A 4 43.14 18.26 5.98
C LYS A 4 41.83 18.65 5.23
N THR A 5 41.58 18.05 4.08
CA THR A 5 40.26 17.99 3.51
C THR A 5 39.45 16.91 4.22
N GLY A 6 38.92 17.28 5.37
CA GLY A 6 37.89 16.46 6.05
C GLY A 6 36.54 16.63 5.34
N GLU A 7 36.38 16.11 4.16
CA GLU A 7 35.04 15.93 3.57
C GLU A 7 34.32 14.87 4.43
N LYS A 8 33.34 15.32 5.22
CA LYS A 8 32.37 14.41 5.85
C LYS A 8 31.75 13.60 4.74
N ALA A 9 31.97 12.29 4.76
CA ALA A 9 31.32 11.39 3.82
C ALA A 9 29.80 11.67 3.88
N TYR A 10 29.23 12.08 2.76
CA TYR A 10 27.78 12.30 2.62
C TYR A 10 27.09 10.95 2.77
N ASN A 11 26.31 10.78 3.82
CA ASN A 11 25.50 9.59 4.07
C ASN A 11 24.01 9.97 3.90
N PRO A 12 23.43 9.73 2.72
CA PRO A 12 22.07 10.17 2.42
C PRO A 12 21.04 9.37 3.23
N ASN A 13 20.00 10.04 3.70
CA ASN A 13 18.82 9.40 4.24
C ASN A 13 18.02 8.67 3.15
N ILE A 14 18.05 7.35 3.16
CA ILE A 14 17.31 6.52 2.20
C ILE A 14 15.90 6.29 2.70
N GLY A 15 14.92 6.80 1.96
CA GLY A 15 13.50 6.53 2.16
C GLY A 15 13.03 5.36 1.28
N LEU A 16 12.23 4.48 1.85
CA LEU A 16 11.59 3.37 1.14
C LEU A 16 10.09 3.63 1.05
N ALA A 17 9.60 3.89 -0.17
CA ALA A 17 8.19 4.09 -0.45
C ALA A 17 7.56 2.78 -0.95
N LEU A 18 6.80 2.11 -0.10
CA LEU A 18 6.12 0.84 -0.39
C LEU A 18 4.69 1.11 -0.83
N GLY A 19 4.41 0.84 -2.11
CA GLY A 19 3.12 1.12 -2.71
C GLY A 19 2.03 0.13 -2.36
N SER A 20 0.80 0.47 -2.76
CA SER A 20 -0.35 -0.42 -2.70
C SER A 20 -0.16 -1.62 -3.65
N GLY A 21 -0.81 -2.74 -3.36
CA GLY A 21 -0.64 -3.94 -4.18
C GLY A 21 -1.62 -5.06 -3.87
N SER A 22 -2.51 -4.91 -2.88
CA SER A 22 -3.40 -5.97 -2.40
C SER A 22 -2.62 -7.27 -2.14
N ALA A 23 -3.05 -8.41 -2.70
CA ALA A 23 -2.37 -9.70 -2.53
C ALA A 23 -0.92 -9.75 -3.07
N ARG A 24 -0.53 -8.83 -3.99
CA ARG A 24 0.85 -8.72 -4.46
C ARG A 24 1.77 -8.02 -3.46
N GLY A 25 1.21 -7.37 -2.45
CA GLY A 25 1.95 -6.64 -1.42
C GLY A 25 3.02 -7.46 -0.70
N TRP A 26 2.87 -8.77 -0.67
CA TRP A 26 3.88 -9.67 -0.10
C TRP A 26 5.22 -9.64 -0.84
N ALA A 27 5.25 -9.20 -2.10
CA ALA A 27 6.48 -8.99 -2.85
C ALA A 27 7.38 -7.90 -2.23
N HIS A 28 6.81 -6.98 -1.43
CA HIS A 28 7.60 -6.00 -0.70
C HIS A 28 8.60 -6.64 0.27
N ILE A 29 8.27 -7.81 0.85
CA ILE A 29 9.18 -8.55 1.74
C ILE A 29 10.45 -8.92 0.97
N GLY A 30 10.30 -9.55 -0.21
CA GLY A 30 11.45 -9.92 -1.05
C GLY A 30 12.27 -8.71 -1.52
N VAL A 31 11.61 -7.58 -1.79
CA VAL A 31 12.32 -6.33 -2.15
C VAL A 31 13.15 -5.81 -0.96
N ILE A 32 12.59 -5.82 0.25
CA ILE A 32 13.33 -5.38 1.45
C ILE A 32 14.53 -6.29 1.69
N HIS A 33 14.34 -7.62 1.65
CA HIS A 33 15.46 -8.56 1.80
C HIS A 33 16.55 -8.33 0.73
N ALA A 34 16.19 -8.17 -0.53
CA ALA A 34 17.15 -7.91 -1.60
C ALA A 34 17.93 -6.59 -1.39
N LEU A 35 17.27 -5.54 -0.89
CA LEU A 35 17.95 -4.29 -0.54
C LEU A 35 18.96 -4.49 0.59
N LEU A 36 18.58 -5.21 1.64
CA LEU A 36 19.46 -5.50 2.78
C LEU A 36 20.65 -6.37 2.36
N GLU A 37 20.45 -7.38 1.51
CA GLU A 37 21.50 -8.26 0.96
C GLU A 37 22.56 -7.48 0.18
N ILE A 38 22.18 -6.44 -0.55
CA ILE A 38 23.15 -5.58 -1.26
C ILE A 38 23.67 -4.41 -0.42
N GLY A 39 23.41 -4.41 0.90
CA GLY A 39 23.91 -3.41 1.85
C GLY A 39 23.12 -2.09 1.83
N VAL A 40 21.94 -2.05 1.24
CA VAL A 40 21.06 -0.87 1.24
C VAL A 40 20.05 -0.98 2.39
N THR A 41 20.27 -0.18 3.43
CA THR A 41 19.37 -0.13 4.59
C THR A 41 18.52 1.14 4.53
N PRO A 42 17.18 1.02 4.40
CA PRO A 42 16.30 2.18 4.48
C PRO A 42 16.32 2.82 5.87
N HIS A 43 16.43 4.16 5.92
CA HIS A 43 16.38 4.95 7.14
C HIS A 43 14.96 5.43 7.49
N ILE A 44 14.08 5.48 6.49
CA ILE A 44 12.70 5.94 6.62
C ILE A 44 11.82 5.02 5.77
N VAL A 45 10.66 4.63 6.28
CA VAL A 45 9.70 3.79 5.55
C VAL A 45 8.36 4.49 5.47
N CYS A 46 7.83 4.64 4.25
CA CYS A 46 6.48 5.14 4.01
C CYS A 46 5.68 4.08 3.27
N GLY A 47 4.55 3.67 3.82
CA GLY A 47 3.74 2.59 3.28
C GLY A 47 2.31 3.00 2.96
N CYS A 48 1.75 2.43 1.89
CA CYS A 48 0.37 2.57 1.50
C CYS A 48 -0.28 1.20 1.31
N SER A 49 -1.45 0.98 1.93
CA SER A 49 -2.20 -0.28 1.83
C SER A 49 -1.34 -1.49 2.23
N ALA A 50 -1.20 -2.51 1.38
CA ALA A 50 -0.31 -3.64 1.63
C ALA A 50 1.13 -3.22 1.95
N GLY A 51 1.61 -2.12 1.33
CA GLY A 51 2.92 -1.54 1.64
C GLY A 51 3.00 -0.96 3.05
N SER A 52 1.87 -0.51 3.63
CA SER A 52 1.86 -0.05 5.03
C SER A 52 2.01 -1.22 6.01
N LEU A 53 1.38 -2.36 5.73
CA LEU A 53 1.50 -3.55 6.56
C LEU A 53 2.94 -4.10 6.56
N VAL A 54 3.51 -4.30 5.38
CA VAL A 54 4.88 -4.84 5.26
C VAL A 54 5.92 -3.84 5.77
N GLY A 55 5.74 -2.55 5.43
CA GLY A 55 6.63 -1.48 5.89
C GLY A 55 6.58 -1.28 7.40
N GLY A 56 5.39 -1.38 8.00
CA GLY A 56 5.21 -1.32 9.45
C GLY A 56 5.87 -2.50 10.17
N ALA A 57 5.71 -3.71 9.64
CA ALA A 57 6.39 -4.89 10.17
C ALA A 57 7.91 -4.76 10.08
N TYR A 58 8.45 -4.27 8.96
CA TYR A 58 9.88 -4.02 8.80
C TYR A 58 10.37 -2.95 9.79
N ALA A 59 9.66 -1.82 9.89
CA ALA A 59 10.04 -0.73 10.79
C ALA A 59 9.98 -1.12 12.27
N ALA A 60 9.13 -2.08 12.62
CA ALA A 60 9.01 -2.65 13.97
C ALA A 60 9.97 -3.82 14.24
N GLY A 61 10.74 -4.29 13.24
CA GLY A 61 11.64 -5.44 13.38
C GLY A 61 10.97 -6.81 13.29
N TYR A 62 9.73 -6.89 12.78
CA TYR A 62 8.94 -8.12 12.67
C TYR A 62 8.79 -8.64 11.23
N LEU A 63 9.70 -8.23 10.31
CA LEU A 63 9.57 -8.61 8.90
C LEU A 63 9.65 -10.13 8.70
N ASP A 64 10.64 -10.77 9.34
CA ASP A 64 10.87 -12.21 9.23
C ASP A 64 9.73 -13.00 9.88
N ASP A 65 9.22 -12.54 11.02
CA ASP A 65 8.07 -13.16 11.70
C ASP A 65 6.81 -13.07 10.86
N LEU A 66 6.60 -11.92 10.19
CA LEU A 66 5.50 -11.74 9.24
C LEU A 66 5.65 -12.71 8.06
N GLU A 67 6.86 -12.88 7.50
CA GLU A 67 7.12 -13.83 6.41
C GLU A 67 6.84 -15.27 6.84
N VAL A 68 7.36 -15.70 7.99
CA VAL A 68 7.10 -17.03 8.55
C VAL A 68 5.60 -17.27 8.72
N TRP A 69 4.88 -16.31 9.30
CA TRP A 69 3.45 -16.40 9.47
C TRP A 69 2.71 -16.51 8.11
N LEU A 70 3.07 -15.71 7.12
CA LEU A 70 2.47 -15.75 5.78
C LEU A 70 2.62 -17.11 5.11
N ARG A 71 3.76 -17.77 5.28
CA ARG A 71 4.02 -19.12 4.76
C ARG A 71 3.12 -20.19 5.41
N THR A 72 2.55 -19.91 6.59
CA THR A 72 1.59 -20.79 7.26
C THR A 72 0.13 -20.59 6.81
N LEU A 73 -0.12 -19.54 5.99
CA LEU A 73 -1.49 -19.21 5.58
C LEU A 73 -2.05 -20.24 4.61
N THR A 74 -3.12 -20.90 5.04
CA THR A 74 -3.96 -21.71 4.16
C THR A 74 -5.19 -20.92 3.73
N ARG A 75 -5.85 -21.34 2.65
CA ARG A 75 -7.13 -20.70 2.21
C ARG A 75 -8.18 -20.66 3.33
N ARG A 76 -8.24 -21.70 4.17
CA ARG A 76 -9.16 -21.76 5.33
C ARG A 76 -8.80 -20.72 6.39
N LYS A 77 -7.50 -20.55 6.68
CA LYS A 77 -7.02 -19.57 7.67
C LYS A 77 -7.26 -18.15 7.17
N VAL A 78 -7.02 -17.89 5.88
CA VAL A 78 -7.34 -16.60 5.26
C VAL A 78 -8.85 -16.32 5.37
N ALA A 79 -9.70 -17.29 5.03
CA ALA A 79 -11.15 -17.14 5.14
C ALA A 79 -11.64 -16.86 6.57
N SER A 80 -10.92 -17.36 7.60
CA SER A 80 -11.28 -17.12 9.01
C SER A 80 -11.06 -15.68 9.47
N PHE A 81 -10.24 -14.90 8.75
CA PHE A 81 -10.05 -13.48 9.04
C PHE A 81 -11.15 -12.59 8.44
N PHE A 82 -11.99 -13.16 7.54
CA PHE A 82 -13.11 -12.44 6.97
C PHE A 82 -14.28 -12.40 7.96
N ASP A 83 -14.38 -11.30 8.68
CA ASP A 83 -15.53 -10.96 9.50
C ASP A 83 -16.53 -10.18 8.64
N PHE A 84 -17.43 -10.93 8.00
CA PHE A 84 -18.45 -10.32 7.13
C PHE A 84 -19.40 -9.42 7.93
N GLN A 85 -19.51 -8.17 7.48
CA GLN A 85 -20.50 -7.23 7.97
C GLN A 85 -21.44 -6.83 6.84
N PHE A 86 -22.75 -6.98 7.07
CA PHE A 86 -23.77 -6.55 6.12
C PHE A 86 -24.19 -5.07 6.27
N ARG A 87 -23.55 -4.35 7.21
CA ARG A 87 -23.81 -2.91 7.48
C ARG A 87 -22.48 -2.16 7.49
N GLY A 88 -22.42 -0.98 6.85
CA GLY A 88 -21.27 -0.08 6.97
C GLY A 88 -20.37 0.07 5.74
N GLY A 89 -20.81 -0.30 4.54
CA GLY A 89 -20.12 0.04 3.29
C GLY A 89 -18.91 -0.83 2.93
N GLY A 90 -18.63 -1.91 3.68
CA GLY A 90 -17.61 -2.91 3.37
C GLY A 90 -18.07 -4.31 3.77
N LEU A 91 -17.55 -5.34 3.07
CA LEU A 91 -17.91 -6.74 3.31
C LEU A 91 -17.20 -7.33 4.54
N ILE A 92 -16.03 -6.79 4.90
CA ILE A 92 -15.15 -7.31 5.94
C ILE A 92 -14.84 -6.19 6.94
N ALA A 93 -15.11 -6.42 8.23
CA ALA A 93 -14.77 -5.46 9.27
C ALA A 93 -13.25 -5.34 9.47
N GLY A 94 -12.50 -6.43 9.30
CA GLY A 94 -11.05 -6.49 9.45
C GLY A 94 -10.57 -6.49 10.90
N GLU A 95 -11.48 -6.51 11.86
CA GLU A 95 -11.16 -6.51 13.30
C GLU A 95 -10.46 -7.79 13.73
N ARG A 96 -10.85 -8.95 13.15
CA ARG A 96 -10.20 -10.23 13.43
C ARG A 96 -8.73 -10.24 13.03
N LEU A 97 -8.42 -9.63 11.90
CA LEU A 97 -7.04 -9.51 11.42
C LEU A 97 -6.21 -8.63 12.36
N VAL A 98 -6.73 -7.47 12.75
CA VAL A 98 -6.06 -6.56 13.71
C VAL A 98 -5.89 -7.22 15.07
N LYS A 99 -6.94 -7.90 15.59
CA LYS A 99 -6.86 -8.62 16.87
C LYS A 99 -5.82 -9.73 16.81
N PHE A 100 -5.74 -10.45 15.69
CA PHE A 100 -4.71 -11.45 15.49
C PHE A 100 -3.32 -10.83 15.57
N PHE A 101 -3.02 -9.79 14.79
CA PHE A 101 -1.72 -9.12 14.83
C PHE A 101 -1.39 -8.54 16.20
N ARG A 102 -2.38 -7.96 16.90
CA ARG A 102 -2.20 -7.46 18.26
C ARG A 102 -1.82 -8.56 19.27
N ASN A 103 -2.36 -9.75 19.10
CA ASN A 103 -2.03 -10.90 19.96
C ASN A 103 -0.66 -11.51 19.66
N GLU A 104 -0.26 -11.56 18.39
CA GLU A 104 1.01 -12.17 17.95
C GLU A 104 2.21 -11.25 18.13
N PHE A 105 2.05 -9.96 17.77
CA PHE A 105 3.15 -9.00 17.68
C PHE A 105 3.04 -7.84 18.68
N GLY A 106 1.93 -7.77 19.43
CA GLY A 106 1.63 -6.60 20.24
C GLY A 106 1.14 -5.41 19.42
N ASP A 107 0.85 -4.30 20.08
CA ASP A 107 0.54 -3.03 19.43
C ASP A 107 1.56 -2.00 19.89
N VAL A 108 2.46 -1.63 19.00
CA VAL A 108 3.53 -0.66 19.28
C VAL A 108 3.12 0.72 18.78
N LEU A 109 3.64 1.76 19.41
CA LEU A 109 3.44 3.13 18.95
C LEU A 109 4.42 3.45 17.82
N ILE A 110 3.94 4.11 16.77
CA ILE A 110 4.73 4.47 15.58
C ILE A 110 5.95 5.31 15.97
N GLU A 111 5.79 6.26 16.88
CA GLU A 111 6.87 7.12 17.37
C GLU A 111 7.96 6.40 18.15
N ASN A 112 7.73 5.16 18.56
CA ASN A 112 8.70 4.33 19.29
C ASN A 112 9.37 3.26 18.40
N LEU A 113 9.07 3.25 17.09
CA LEU A 113 9.67 2.29 16.17
C LEU A 113 11.15 2.56 15.96
N PRO A 114 11.97 1.50 15.79
CA PRO A 114 13.42 1.62 15.51
C PRO A 114 13.70 2.41 14.21
N ILE A 115 12.81 2.29 13.23
CA ILE A 115 12.92 2.99 11.95
C ILE A 115 11.72 3.94 11.82
N PRO A 116 11.93 5.23 11.52
CA PRO A 116 10.89 6.19 11.22
C PRO A 116 9.91 5.66 10.17
N TYR A 117 8.62 5.68 10.50
CA TYR A 117 7.58 5.08 9.69
C TYR A 117 6.39 6.01 9.50
N VAL A 118 5.79 5.94 8.30
CA VAL A 118 4.55 6.65 7.96
C VAL A 118 3.59 5.71 7.22
N ALA A 119 2.38 5.55 7.73
CA ALA A 119 1.29 4.93 6.97
C ALA A 119 0.40 6.01 6.34
N VAL A 120 -0.05 5.74 5.10
CA VAL A 120 -0.94 6.64 4.35
C VAL A 120 -2.34 6.07 4.30
N ALA A 121 -3.34 6.90 4.66
CA ALA A 121 -4.76 6.61 4.49
C ALA A 121 -5.46 7.79 3.78
N THR A 122 -6.73 7.60 3.43
CA THR A 122 -7.57 8.62 2.81
C THR A 122 -8.73 8.98 3.74
N ASP A 123 -8.94 10.25 3.98
CA ASP A 123 -10.13 10.77 4.65
C ASP A 123 -11.30 10.79 3.66
N ILE A 124 -12.39 10.07 3.96
CA ILE A 124 -13.55 9.94 3.07
C ILE A 124 -14.24 11.28 2.84
N GLU A 125 -14.36 12.10 3.88
CA GLU A 125 -15.14 13.33 3.82
C GLU A 125 -14.46 14.41 2.98
N THR A 126 -13.12 14.47 3.07
CA THR A 126 -12.34 15.53 2.43
C THR A 126 -11.61 15.05 1.18
N GLY A 127 -11.47 13.73 0.97
CA GLY A 127 -10.63 13.13 -0.06
C GLY A 127 -9.13 13.40 0.15
N ARG A 128 -8.73 13.88 1.31
CA ARG A 128 -7.34 14.23 1.61
C ARG A 128 -6.54 13.03 2.10
N GLU A 129 -5.26 13.09 1.83
CA GLU A 129 -4.25 12.19 2.35
C GLU A 129 -4.05 12.41 3.86
N ILE A 130 -4.03 11.33 4.62
CA ILE A 130 -3.75 11.32 6.06
C ILE A 130 -2.48 10.53 6.30
N TRP A 131 -1.55 11.11 7.03
CA TRP A 131 -0.28 10.51 7.41
C TRP A 131 -0.28 10.13 8.87
N PHE A 132 -0.12 8.84 9.14
CA PHE A 132 0.08 8.34 10.50
C PHE A 132 1.56 8.28 10.81
N ARG A 133 2.01 9.17 11.68
CA ARG A 133 3.41 9.29 12.16
C ARG A 133 3.54 9.03 13.66
N SER A 134 2.43 8.82 14.33
CA SER A 134 2.33 8.54 15.77
C SER A 134 1.05 7.78 16.07
N GLY A 135 0.96 7.20 17.28
CA GLY A 135 -0.15 6.39 17.76
C GLY A 135 0.02 4.91 17.39
N SER A 136 -1.06 4.14 17.54
CA SER A 136 -1.07 2.69 17.28
C SER A 136 -0.65 2.36 15.84
N LEU A 137 0.38 1.53 15.69
CA LEU A 137 0.81 1.01 14.39
C LEU A 137 -0.30 0.20 13.73
N LEU A 138 -0.99 -0.64 14.50
CA LEU A 138 -2.06 -1.49 13.99
C LEU A 138 -3.27 -0.69 13.52
N ASP A 139 -3.65 0.38 14.22
CA ASP A 139 -4.74 1.25 13.80
C ASP A 139 -4.39 2.01 12.52
N ALA A 140 -3.16 2.49 12.40
CA ALA A 140 -2.66 3.15 11.19
C ALA A 140 -2.66 2.22 9.98
N VAL A 141 -2.12 0.99 10.15
CA VAL A 141 -2.13 -0.05 9.12
C VAL A 141 -3.57 -0.42 8.76
N ARG A 142 -4.46 -0.62 9.76
CA ARG A 142 -5.87 -0.95 9.54
C ARG A 142 -6.58 0.12 8.71
N ALA A 143 -6.34 1.40 8.99
CA ALA A 143 -6.88 2.50 8.18
C ALA A 143 -6.34 2.45 6.74
N SER A 144 -5.02 2.27 6.60
CA SER A 144 -4.32 2.25 5.30
C SER A 144 -4.75 1.11 4.38
N ILE A 145 -5.16 -0.06 4.93
CA ILE A 145 -5.63 -1.23 4.15
C ILE A 145 -7.14 -1.28 3.95
N SER A 146 -7.89 -0.25 4.36
CA SER A 146 -9.36 -0.22 4.29
C SER A 146 -9.87 0.00 2.85
N LEU A 147 -9.59 -0.96 1.96
CA LEU A 147 -9.96 -0.89 0.55
C LEU A 147 -11.48 -0.86 0.38
N PRO A 148 -12.04 0.22 -0.24
CA PRO A 148 -13.48 0.34 -0.45
C PRO A 148 -14.08 -0.86 -1.19
N GLY A 149 -15.25 -1.31 -0.75
CA GLY A 149 -15.93 -2.49 -1.30
C GLY A 149 -15.43 -3.83 -0.75
N ILE A 150 -14.25 -3.88 -0.12
CA ILE A 150 -13.70 -5.08 0.53
C ILE A 150 -13.73 -4.90 2.04
N PHE A 151 -13.05 -3.88 2.56
CA PHE A 151 -13.02 -3.59 3.98
C PHE A 151 -13.93 -2.42 4.36
N ALA A 152 -14.52 -2.51 5.55
CA ALA A 152 -15.25 -1.39 6.12
C ALA A 152 -14.30 -0.22 6.41
N PRO A 153 -14.76 1.05 6.18
CA PRO A 153 -14.04 2.22 6.62
C PRO A 153 -13.75 2.20 8.12
N VAL A 154 -12.66 2.80 8.53
CA VAL A 154 -12.25 2.89 9.94
C VAL A 154 -12.52 4.28 10.48
N LYS A 155 -13.15 4.36 11.64
CA LYS A 155 -13.31 5.62 12.33
C LYS A 155 -12.19 5.80 13.37
N LEU A 156 -11.32 6.78 13.14
CA LEU A 156 -10.29 7.18 14.10
C LEU A 156 -10.49 8.66 14.49
N GLY A 157 -10.78 8.88 15.75
CA GLY A 157 -11.23 10.17 16.22
C GLY A 157 -12.52 10.61 15.53
N ASN A 158 -12.50 11.78 14.89
CA ASN A 158 -13.64 12.33 14.16
C ASN A 158 -13.59 12.07 12.64
N ARG A 159 -12.67 11.21 12.16
CA ARG A 159 -12.48 10.96 10.72
C ARG A 159 -12.87 9.54 10.34
N TRP A 160 -13.54 9.42 9.21
CA TRP A 160 -13.73 8.14 8.53
C TRP A 160 -12.63 7.94 7.48
N LEU A 161 -11.89 6.85 7.58
CA LEU A 161 -10.70 6.59 6.80
C LEU A 161 -10.86 5.34 5.95
N ILE A 162 -10.31 5.43 4.74
CA ILE A 162 -10.19 4.33 3.77
C ILE A 162 -8.75 4.18 3.29
N ASP A 163 -8.52 3.18 2.45
CA ASP A 163 -7.22 2.85 1.87
C ASP A 163 -6.52 4.07 1.26
N GLY A 164 -5.25 4.24 1.60
CA GLY A 164 -4.41 5.33 1.10
C GLY A 164 -4.17 5.27 -0.40
N GLY A 165 -4.32 4.11 -1.02
CA GLY A 165 -4.16 3.91 -2.46
C GLY A 165 -5.16 4.68 -3.32
N VAL A 166 -6.23 5.21 -2.71
CA VAL A 166 -7.20 6.08 -3.39
C VAL A 166 -6.59 7.43 -3.74
N VAL A 167 -5.68 7.97 -2.90
CA VAL A 167 -5.08 9.30 -3.10
C VAL A 167 -3.58 9.24 -3.39
N ASN A 168 -2.83 8.35 -2.75
CA ASN A 168 -1.38 8.23 -2.91
C ASN A 168 -0.94 6.77 -2.89
N PRO A 169 -1.09 6.05 -4.02
CA PRO A 169 -0.81 4.62 -4.08
C PRO A 169 0.67 4.28 -3.92
N ILE A 170 1.58 5.22 -4.13
CA ILE A 170 3.04 5.05 -3.93
C ILE A 170 3.56 6.31 -3.24
N PRO A 171 3.81 6.27 -1.91
CA PRO A 171 3.98 7.46 -1.09
C PRO A 171 5.40 8.08 -1.19
N VAL A 172 5.88 8.34 -2.42
CA VAL A 172 7.17 9.01 -2.67
C VAL A 172 7.19 10.41 -2.11
N SER A 173 6.10 11.16 -2.30
CA SER A 173 5.94 12.52 -1.78
C SER A 173 6.04 12.56 -0.25
N VAL A 174 5.52 11.53 0.43
CA VAL A 174 5.58 11.40 1.88
C VAL A 174 7.02 11.16 2.34
N CYS A 175 7.76 10.25 1.70
CA CYS A 175 9.19 10.04 2.00
C CYS A 175 9.98 11.35 1.87
N ARG A 176 9.72 12.14 0.82
CA ARG A 176 10.38 13.44 0.62
C ARG A 176 10.01 14.44 1.71
N ALA A 177 8.73 14.49 2.09
CA ALA A 177 8.26 15.40 3.14
C ALA A 177 8.79 15.06 4.54
N VAL A 178 9.24 13.81 4.76
CA VAL A 178 9.89 13.37 5.99
C VAL A 178 11.42 13.27 5.83
N GLU A 179 11.98 14.07 4.94
CA GLU A 179 13.41 14.35 4.80
C GLU A 179 14.25 13.18 4.25
N ALA A 180 13.68 12.32 3.39
CA ALA A 180 14.48 11.37 2.64
C ALA A 180 15.24 12.07 1.49
N ASP A 181 16.57 11.91 1.46
CA ASP A 181 17.44 12.43 0.40
C ASP A 181 17.30 11.59 -0.88
N ILE A 182 17.21 10.27 -0.74
CA ILE A 182 17.00 9.31 -1.81
C ILE A 182 15.74 8.52 -1.51
N VAL A 183 14.88 8.34 -2.51
CA VAL A 183 13.66 7.52 -2.35
C VAL A 183 13.69 6.35 -3.29
N ILE A 184 13.66 5.14 -2.72
CA ILE A 184 13.42 3.89 -3.45
C ILE A 184 11.92 3.63 -3.42
N ALA A 185 11.30 3.64 -4.60
CA ALA A 185 9.85 3.45 -4.74
C ALA A 185 9.52 2.08 -5.30
N VAL A 186 8.69 1.32 -4.60
CA VAL A 186 8.24 -0.01 -5.02
C VAL A 186 6.81 0.06 -5.53
N ASN A 187 6.66 -0.03 -6.87
CA ASN A 187 5.37 0.00 -7.54
C ASN A 187 4.97 -1.40 -8.03
N LEU A 188 4.03 -2.04 -7.34
CA LEU A 188 3.51 -3.36 -7.71
C LEU A 188 2.40 -3.30 -8.78
N ASN A 189 1.94 -2.11 -9.15
CA ASN A 189 0.85 -1.88 -10.11
C ASN A 189 1.34 -1.34 -11.46
N GLY A 190 2.62 -0.98 -11.61
CA GLY A 190 3.15 -0.32 -12.79
C GLY A 190 2.94 -1.07 -14.11
N GLY A 191 2.94 -2.40 -14.09
CA GLY A 191 2.66 -3.22 -15.28
C GLY A 191 1.18 -3.44 -15.59
N LEU A 192 0.26 -2.94 -14.76
CA LEU A 192 -1.20 -3.09 -14.95
C LEU A 192 -1.83 -1.83 -15.51
N VAL A 193 -1.31 -0.67 -15.12
CA VAL A 193 -1.79 0.63 -15.59
C VAL A 193 -1.39 0.78 -17.05
N GLY A 194 -2.36 0.88 -17.94
CA GLY A 194 -2.12 1.09 -19.37
C GLY A 194 -2.24 -0.15 -20.25
N ARG A 195 -2.26 -1.39 -19.74
CA ARG A 195 -2.47 -2.59 -20.58
C ARG A 195 -3.79 -2.53 -21.36
N HIS A 196 -4.86 -2.06 -20.73
CA HIS A 196 -6.15 -1.91 -21.41
C HIS A 196 -6.20 -0.68 -22.34
N SER A 197 -5.40 0.36 -22.10
CA SER A 197 -5.35 1.53 -22.98
C SER A 197 -4.53 1.28 -24.25
N VAL A 198 -3.51 0.43 -24.20
CA VAL A 198 -2.73 0.02 -25.38
C VAL A 198 -3.56 -0.88 -26.29
N GLN A 199 -4.28 -1.87 -25.73
CA GLN A 199 -5.21 -2.70 -26.52
C GLN A 199 -6.34 -1.85 -27.13
N LYS A 200 -6.95 -0.94 -26.37
CA LYS A 200 -7.98 -0.02 -26.91
C LYS A 200 -7.45 0.91 -28.00
N LYS A 201 -6.19 1.35 -27.95
CA LYS A 201 -5.59 2.15 -29.01
C LYS A 201 -5.39 1.36 -30.30
N ASN A 202 -5.00 0.09 -30.21
CA ASN A 202 -4.87 -0.77 -31.37
C ASN A 202 -6.25 -1.09 -31.97
N ASP A 203 -7.24 -1.40 -31.13
CA ASP A 203 -8.63 -1.64 -31.58
C ASP A 203 -9.29 -0.39 -32.20
N ILE A 204 -8.93 0.82 -31.73
CA ILE A 204 -9.41 2.09 -32.31
C ILE A 204 -8.67 2.42 -33.60
N GLY A 205 -7.38 2.09 -33.69
CA GLY A 205 -6.58 2.28 -34.92
C GLY A 205 -7.11 1.43 -36.07
N GLU A 206 -7.40 0.16 -35.83
CA GLU A 206 -7.98 -0.76 -36.83
C GLU A 206 -9.44 -0.43 -37.20
N SER A 207 -10.22 0.17 -36.27
CA SER A 207 -11.62 0.53 -36.52
C SER A 207 -11.84 1.87 -37.22
N ILE A 208 -10.80 2.68 -37.40
CA ILE A 208 -10.88 3.93 -38.16
C ILE A 208 -10.73 3.67 -39.68
N GLU A 209 -10.13 2.54 -40.07
CA GLU A 209 -10.02 2.16 -41.50
C GLU A 209 -11.31 1.48 -42.02
N GLU A 210 -12.16 0.92 -41.16
CA GLU A 210 -13.49 0.39 -41.53
C GLU A 210 -14.58 1.23 -40.85
N GLY A 211 -15.18 2.16 -41.57
CA GLY A 211 -16.24 3.05 -41.12
C GLY A 211 -17.44 2.32 -40.52
N ASN A 212 -17.40 2.07 -39.21
CA ASN A 212 -18.49 1.44 -38.46
C ASN A 212 -18.90 2.25 -37.22
N ASP A 213 -20.15 2.63 -37.26
CA ASP A 213 -20.97 3.39 -36.32
C ASP A 213 -20.77 2.99 -34.82
N LEU A 214 -20.32 3.93 -34.01
CA LEU A 214 -20.16 3.84 -32.56
C LEU A 214 -21.48 3.49 -31.84
N THR A 215 -22.62 3.84 -32.41
CA THR A 215 -23.96 3.60 -31.84
C THR A 215 -24.34 2.12 -31.80
N SER A 216 -23.84 1.31 -32.73
CA SER A 216 -24.12 -0.13 -32.80
C SER A 216 -23.34 -0.90 -31.71
N ARG A 217 -22.13 -0.43 -31.31
CA ARG A 217 -21.30 -1.05 -30.27
C ARG A 217 -21.84 -0.78 -28.87
N VAL A 218 -22.33 0.42 -28.61
CA VAL A 218 -22.97 0.79 -27.34
C VAL A 218 -24.24 -0.04 -27.11
N LYS A 219 -25.06 -0.24 -28.15
CA LYS A 219 -26.28 -1.08 -28.07
C LYS A 219 -25.97 -2.56 -27.79
N LYS A 220 -24.87 -3.09 -28.29
CA LYS A 220 -24.46 -4.49 -28.08
C LYS A 220 -23.94 -4.73 -26.67
N GLY A 221 -23.23 -3.76 -26.05
CA GLY A 221 -22.78 -3.80 -24.65
C GLY A 221 -23.94 -3.82 -23.65
N PHE A 222 -24.98 -3.00 -23.90
CA PHE A 222 -26.19 -2.96 -23.06
C PHE A 222 -27.02 -4.26 -23.12
N ARG A 223 -26.92 -5.01 -24.21
CA ARG A 223 -27.72 -6.25 -24.40
C ARG A 223 -27.10 -7.48 -23.73
N ASN A 224 -25.82 -7.48 -23.49
CA ASN A 224 -25.05 -8.66 -22.99
C ASN A 224 -24.64 -8.58 -21.51
N GLY A 225 -25.01 -7.53 -20.77
CA GLY A 225 -24.86 -7.45 -19.30
C GLY A 225 -23.44 -7.64 -18.77
N VAL A 226 -22.41 -7.43 -19.60
CA VAL A 226 -21.01 -7.64 -19.19
C VAL A 226 -20.35 -6.31 -18.98
N TRP A 227 -20.25 -5.92 -17.69
CA TRP A 227 -19.33 -4.88 -17.22
C TRP A 227 -18.15 -5.58 -16.57
N THR A 228 -17.03 -5.65 -17.23
CA THR A 228 -15.72 -5.99 -16.65
C THR A 228 -14.79 -4.78 -16.67
#